data_7e3bea38bb72adb0ce7d9d65540e4955
#
_entry.id   7e3bea38bb72adb0ce7d9d65540e4955
#
_cell.length_a   1.000
_cell.length_b   1.000
_cell.length_c   1.000
_cell.angle_alpha   90.00
_cell.angle_beta   90.00
_cell.angle_gamma   90.00
#
_symmetry.space_group_name_H-M   'P 1'
#
loop_
_entity.id
_entity.type
_entity.pdbx_description
1 polymer ?
#
loop_
_entity_poly.entity_id
_entity_poly.type
_entity_poly.pdbx_seq_one_letter_code
_entity_poly.pdbx_strand_id
1 'polypeptide(L)'
;MRIGVPKEIKPQENRIGLTPESVKTLVSEGHEVLVENNGGFEAGFENDQYTKAGAKIASSAADIFNDAEIIVKVKEPQKVEVDMIRENQIVYTYLHLAAAKELTEGLIKSKSIN
;
A
#
# COMPACT_ATOMS: atom_id res chain seq x y z
N MET A 1 -8.60 -9.83 -5.75
CA MET A 1 -7.38 -9.72 -4.94
C MET A 1 -7.53 -8.55 -3.98
N ARG A 2 -7.04 -8.71 -2.76
CA ARG A 2 -7.10 -7.64 -1.77
C ARG A 2 -5.82 -6.82 -1.80
N ILE A 3 -5.97 -5.52 -2.08
CA ILE A 3 -4.86 -4.58 -2.23
C ILE A 3 -4.87 -3.63 -1.04
N GLY A 4 -3.76 -3.52 -0.34
CA GLY A 4 -3.66 -2.66 0.82
C GLY A 4 -2.75 -1.46 0.55
N VAL A 5 -3.18 -0.29 1.04
CA VAL A 5 -2.45 0.97 0.86
C VAL A 5 -2.24 1.59 2.25
N PRO A 6 -1.11 1.29 2.90
CA PRO A 6 -0.83 1.90 4.19
C PRO A 6 -0.43 3.35 4.04
N LYS A 7 -0.58 4.13 5.12
CA LYS A 7 -0.07 5.49 5.17
C LYS A 7 1.45 5.45 5.15
N GLU A 8 2.06 6.34 4.36
CA GLU A 8 3.51 6.46 4.33
C GLU A 8 4.04 7.00 5.65
N ILE A 9 5.06 6.36 6.19
CA ILE A 9 5.62 6.73 7.49
C ILE A 9 7.05 7.25 7.40
N LYS A 10 7.67 7.20 6.22
CA LYS A 10 9.00 7.76 6.04
C LYS A 10 8.94 9.27 6.19
N PRO A 11 9.87 9.90 6.95
CA PRO A 11 9.84 11.35 7.14
C PRO A 11 9.76 12.10 5.82
N GLN A 12 8.93 13.15 5.79
CA GLN A 12 8.71 14.04 4.64
C GLN A 12 8.03 13.34 3.45
N GLU A 13 7.54 12.13 3.59
CA GLU A 13 6.78 11.52 2.52
C GLU A 13 5.29 11.81 2.71
N ASN A 14 4.72 12.60 1.81
CA ASN A 14 3.32 13.02 1.86
C ASN A 14 2.45 12.33 0.82
N ARG A 15 3.05 11.59 -0.10
CA ARG A 15 2.32 10.87 -1.14
C ARG A 15 1.73 9.57 -0.60
N ILE A 16 0.85 8.99 -1.38
CA ILE A 16 0.24 7.72 -1.04
C ILE A 16 0.29 6.79 -2.26
N GLY A 17 0.30 5.48 -2.01
CA GLY A 17 0.50 4.51 -3.07
C GLY A 17 -0.56 4.49 -4.17
N LEU A 18 -1.81 4.78 -3.84
CA LEU A 18 -2.89 4.84 -4.81
C LEU A 18 -3.74 6.08 -4.60
N THR A 19 -4.12 6.74 -5.68
CA THR A 19 -5.08 7.84 -5.65
C THR A 19 -6.51 7.28 -5.64
N PRO A 20 -7.52 8.09 -5.27
CA PRO A 20 -8.91 7.63 -5.38
C PRO A 20 -9.28 7.20 -6.79
N GLU A 21 -8.76 7.86 -7.82
CA GLU A 21 -9.02 7.48 -9.21
C GLU A 21 -8.46 6.09 -9.53
N SER A 22 -7.23 5.81 -9.09
CA SER A 22 -6.62 4.50 -9.27
C SER A 22 -7.41 3.41 -8.55
N VAL A 23 -7.87 3.72 -7.33
CA VAL A 23 -8.71 2.81 -6.56
C VAL A 23 -9.99 2.48 -7.33
N LYS A 24 -10.64 3.49 -7.88
CA LYS A 24 -11.87 3.29 -8.64
C LYS A 24 -11.65 2.32 -9.80
N THR A 25 -10.56 2.45 -10.51
CA THR A 25 -10.21 1.56 -11.62
C THR A 25 -10.03 0.12 -11.13
N LEU A 26 -9.27 -0.06 -10.05
CA LEU A 26 -9.01 -1.39 -9.51
C LEU A 26 -10.28 -2.06 -8.99
N VAL A 27 -11.12 -1.31 -8.30
CA VAL A 27 -12.40 -1.84 -7.80
C VAL A 27 -13.30 -2.24 -8.96
N SER A 28 -13.32 -1.46 -10.04
CA SER A 28 -14.12 -1.80 -11.21
C SER A 28 -13.64 -3.08 -11.89
N GLU A 29 -12.39 -3.47 -11.68
CA GLU A 29 -11.83 -4.71 -12.20
C GLU A 29 -12.01 -5.89 -11.25
N GLY A 30 -12.71 -5.71 -10.14
CA GLY A 30 -13.03 -6.80 -9.22
C GLY A 30 -12.10 -6.94 -8.03
N HIS A 31 -11.20 -6.00 -7.81
CA HIS A 31 -10.31 -6.03 -6.66
C HIS A 31 -10.92 -5.33 -5.44
N GLU A 32 -10.56 -5.80 -4.25
CA GLU A 32 -10.86 -5.08 -3.02
C GLU A 32 -9.67 -4.20 -2.68
N VAL A 33 -9.92 -2.96 -2.28
CA VAL A 33 -8.86 -2.03 -1.88
C VAL A 33 -9.09 -1.56 -0.46
N LEU A 34 -8.07 -1.67 0.38
CA LEU A 34 -8.05 -1.21 1.76
C LEU A 34 -7.07 -0.05 1.85
N VAL A 35 -7.53 1.09 2.37
CA VAL A 35 -6.68 2.28 2.54
C VAL A 35 -6.63 2.59 4.03
N GLU A 36 -5.44 2.84 4.54
CA GLU A 36 -5.31 3.20 5.95
C GLU A 36 -5.99 4.53 6.25
N ASN A 37 -6.64 4.62 7.41
CA ASN A 37 -7.32 5.82 7.89
C ASN A 37 -6.40 7.04 7.74
N ASN A 38 -6.89 8.07 7.07
CA ASN A 38 -6.15 9.29 6.76
C ASN A 38 -4.85 9.06 5.96
N GLY A 39 -4.70 7.90 5.33
CA GLY A 39 -3.49 7.58 4.58
C GLY A 39 -3.21 8.54 3.44
N GLY A 40 -4.25 9.09 2.82
CA GLY A 40 -4.09 10.04 1.71
C GLY A 40 -4.19 11.50 2.12
N PHE A 41 -4.38 11.80 3.40
CA PHE A 41 -4.64 13.16 3.88
C PHE A 41 -3.54 14.14 3.47
N GLU A 42 -2.28 13.77 3.67
CA GLU A 42 -1.14 14.61 3.33
C GLU A 42 -1.01 14.85 1.82
N ALA A 43 -1.55 13.96 1.02
CA ALA A 43 -1.56 14.09 -0.44
C ALA A 43 -2.78 14.86 -0.95
N GLY A 44 -3.66 15.30 -0.04
CA GLY A 44 -4.87 16.02 -0.41
C GLY A 44 -6.10 15.16 -0.62
N PHE A 45 -6.05 13.89 -0.23
CA PHE A 45 -7.16 12.96 -0.39
C PHE A 45 -7.74 12.56 0.96
N GLU A 46 -9.02 12.83 1.16
CA GLU A 46 -9.72 12.44 2.38
C GLU A 46 -10.26 11.02 2.28
N ASN A 47 -10.57 10.41 3.43
CA ASN A 47 -11.14 9.06 3.47
C ASN A 47 -12.38 8.94 2.59
N ASP A 48 -13.25 9.96 2.59
CA ASP A 48 -14.48 9.93 1.80
C ASP A 48 -14.21 9.76 0.30
N GLN A 49 -13.14 10.33 -0.19
CA GLN A 49 -12.78 10.19 -1.60
C GLN A 49 -12.46 8.74 -1.93
N TYR A 50 -11.79 8.05 -1.02
CA TYR A 50 -11.48 6.63 -1.19
C TYR A 50 -12.71 5.75 -1.06
N THR A 51 -13.58 6.03 -0.10
CA THR A 51 -14.80 5.23 0.07
C THR A 51 -15.74 5.41 -1.12
N LYS A 52 -15.84 6.61 -1.67
CA LYS A 52 -16.64 6.86 -2.88
C LYS A 52 -16.05 6.13 -4.08
N ALA A 53 -14.75 5.93 -4.10
CA ALA A 53 -14.09 5.16 -5.16
C ALA A 53 -14.26 3.66 -4.99
N GLY A 54 -14.79 3.20 -3.86
CA GLY A 54 -15.05 1.79 -3.60
C GLY A 54 -14.10 1.14 -2.62
N ALA A 55 -13.16 1.89 -2.04
CA ALA A 55 -12.23 1.35 -1.06
C ALA A 55 -12.88 1.24 0.32
N LYS A 56 -12.27 0.40 1.15
CA LYS A 56 -12.60 0.30 2.57
C LYS A 56 -11.49 0.99 3.34
N ILE A 57 -11.82 1.63 4.44
CA ILE A 57 -10.84 2.29 5.29
C ILE A 57 -10.47 1.36 6.44
N ALA A 58 -9.18 1.06 6.56
CA ALA A 58 -8.65 0.26 7.65
C ALA A 58 -8.17 1.18 8.77
N SER A 59 -8.35 0.77 10.01
CA SER A 59 -8.04 1.63 11.17
C SER A 59 -6.54 1.76 11.44
N SER A 60 -5.72 0.83 10.95
CA SER A 60 -4.28 0.87 11.20
C SER A 60 -3.50 0.19 10.08
N ALA A 61 -2.18 0.45 10.05
CA ALA A 61 -1.30 -0.24 9.12
C ALA A 61 -1.28 -1.74 9.41
N ALA A 62 -1.32 -2.15 10.68
CA ALA A 62 -1.33 -3.56 11.03
C ALA A 62 -2.51 -4.29 10.38
N ASP A 63 -3.69 -3.68 10.35
CA ASP A 63 -4.85 -4.26 9.68
C ASP A 63 -4.62 -4.42 8.19
N ILE A 64 -3.99 -3.43 7.56
CA ILE A 64 -3.65 -3.47 6.14
C ILE A 64 -2.72 -4.65 5.85
N PHE A 65 -1.60 -4.74 6.58
CA PHE A 65 -0.63 -5.81 6.35
C PHE A 65 -1.19 -7.19 6.68
N ASN A 66 -2.13 -7.25 7.60
CA ASN A 66 -2.73 -8.53 7.98
C ASN A 66 -3.71 -9.06 6.93
N ASP A 67 -4.43 -8.18 6.24
CA ASP A 67 -5.50 -8.57 5.32
C ASP A 67 -5.12 -8.56 3.84
N ALA A 68 -4.19 -7.68 3.44
CA ALA A 68 -3.91 -7.49 2.03
C ALA A 68 -3.02 -8.59 1.45
N GLU A 69 -3.25 -8.91 0.20
CA GLU A 69 -2.40 -9.81 -0.57
C GLU A 69 -1.27 -9.03 -1.24
N ILE A 70 -1.57 -7.77 -1.62
CA ILE A 70 -0.60 -6.86 -2.21
C ILE A 70 -0.59 -5.58 -1.39
N ILE A 71 0.62 -5.12 -1.04
CA ILE A 71 0.81 -3.82 -0.40
C ILE A 71 1.38 -2.86 -1.44
N VAL A 72 0.76 -1.70 -1.62
CA VAL A 72 1.21 -0.67 -2.56
C VAL A 72 1.69 0.55 -1.79
N LYS A 73 2.93 0.95 -1.98
CA LYS A 73 3.55 2.08 -1.28
C LYS A 73 4.37 2.93 -2.24
N VAL A 74 4.61 4.18 -1.84
CA VAL A 74 5.51 5.07 -2.57
C VAL A 74 6.95 4.78 -2.22
N LYS A 75 7.28 4.72 -0.93
CA LYS A 75 8.64 4.50 -0.44
C LYS A 75 8.83 3.06 0.03
N GLU A 76 10.09 2.65 0.13
CA GLU A 76 10.43 1.32 0.61
C GLU A 76 9.83 1.06 2.00
N PRO A 77 9.52 -0.19 2.33
CA PRO A 77 9.01 -0.51 3.68
C PRO A 77 10.01 -0.07 4.74
N GLN A 78 9.53 0.64 5.74
CA GLN A 78 10.34 1.02 6.88
C GLN A 78 10.45 -0.18 7.83
N LYS A 79 11.38 -0.13 8.77
CA LYS A 79 11.67 -1.27 9.64
C LYS A 79 10.42 -1.85 10.30
N VAL A 80 9.57 -0.98 10.84
CA VAL A 80 8.34 -1.43 11.50
C VAL A 80 7.39 -2.10 10.52
N GLU A 81 7.40 -1.66 9.28
CA GLU A 81 6.56 -2.25 8.23
C GLU A 81 7.11 -3.60 7.77
N VAL A 82 8.43 -3.72 7.68
CA VAL A 82 9.06 -4.98 7.30
C VAL A 82 8.65 -6.09 8.27
N ASP A 83 8.56 -5.76 9.56
CA ASP A 83 8.15 -6.72 10.57
C ASP A 83 6.70 -7.17 10.42
N MET A 84 5.88 -6.39 9.71
CA MET A 84 4.48 -6.72 9.46
C MET A 84 4.25 -7.48 8.15
N ILE A 85 5.25 -7.53 7.27
CA ILE A 85 5.11 -8.22 5.98
C ILE A 85 5.01 -9.72 6.22
N ARG A 86 4.00 -10.34 5.58
CA ARG A 86 3.77 -11.78 5.73
C ARG A 86 4.41 -12.56 4.60
N GLU A 87 4.65 -13.83 4.83
CA GLU A 87 5.13 -14.74 3.80
C GLU A 87 4.12 -14.77 2.65
N ASN A 88 4.61 -14.77 1.43
CA ASN A 88 3.81 -14.76 0.20
C ASN A 88 3.05 -13.46 -0.07
N GLN A 89 3.25 -12.43 0.75
CA GLN A 89 2.64 -11.14 0.52
C GLN A 89 3.45 -10.37 -0.52
N ILE A 90 2.76 -9.73 -1.47
CA ILE A 90 3.40 -8.93 -2.51
C ILE A 90 3.53 -7.49 -2.02
N VAL A 91 4.73 -6.91 -2.15
CA VAL A 91 4.95 -5.50 -1.81
C VAL A 91 5.44 -4.78 -3.05
N TYR A 92 4.70 -3.76 -3.47
CA TYR A 92 5.03 -2.95 -4.64
C TYR A 92 5.32 -1.52 -4.21
N THR A 93 6.46 -0.98 -4.64
CA THR A 93 6.84 0.39 -4.31
C THR A 93 7.26 1.17 -5.56
N TYR A 94 7.14 2.51 -5.48
CA TYR A 94 7.48 3.40 -6.60
C TYR A 94 8.79 4.13 -6.41
N LEU A 95 9.52 3.86 -5.35
CA LEU A 95 10.63 4.72 -4.89
C LEU A 95 11.53 5.19 -6.05
N HIS A 96 12.35 4.30 -6.60
CA HIS A 96 13.15 4.51 -7.80
C HIS A 96 13.12 3.21 -8.55
N LEU A 97 13.09 3.25 -9.87
CA LEU A 97 13.03 2.02 -10.64
C LEU A 97 14.13 1.04 -10.24
N ALA A 98 15.38 1.48 -10.18
CA ALA A 98 16.48 0.61 -9.80
C ALA A 98 16.37 0.14 -8.34
N ALA A 99 16.13 1.06 -7.42
CA ALA A 99 16.03 0.72 -6.00
C ALA A 99 14.80 -0.16 -5.73
N ALA A 100 13.68 0.14 -6.37
CA ALA A 100 12.47 -0.67 -6.23
C ALA A 100 12.69 -2.08 -6.75
N LYS A 101 13.41 -2.22 -7.85
CA LYS A 101 13.72 -3.53 -8.42
C LYS A 101 14.59 -4.36 -7.47
N GLU A 102 15.63 -3.76 -6.90
CA GLU A 102 16.51 -4.46 -5.96
C GLU A 102 15.76 -4.89 -4.71
N LEU A 103 14.93 -4.01 -4.16
CA LEU A 103 14.11 -4.31 -3.00
C LEU A 103 13.13 -5.44 -3.33
N THR A 104 12.48 -5.38 -4.48
CA THR A 104 11.56 -6.39 -4.94
C THR A 104 12.24 -7.76 -5.02
N GLU A 105 13.41 -7.81 -5.63
CA GLU A 105 14.17 -9.05 -5.75
C GLU A 105 14.58 -9.59 -4.38
N GLY A 106 15.00 -8.71 -3.47
CA GLY A 106 15.36 -9.10 -2.13
C GLY A 106 14.19 -9.68 -1.36
N LEU A 107 13.02 -9.07 -1.49
CA LEU A 107 11.82 -9.54 -0.79
C LEU A 107 11.33 -10.87 -1.37
N ILE A 108 11.47 -11.08 -2.67
CA ILE A 108 11.15 -12.37 -3.28
C ILE A 108 12.06 -13.46 -2.69
N LYS A 109 13.34 -13.18 -2.55
CA LYS A 109 14.29 -14.14 -2.01
C LYS A 109 13.98 -14.45 -0.54
N SER A 110 13.39 -13.52 0.19
CA SER A 110 13.00 -13.76 1.58
C SER A 110 11.60 -14.37 1.70
N LYS A 111 11.04 -14.81 0.58
CA LYS A 111 9.71 -15.43 0.47
C LYS A 111 8.54 -14.47 0.63
N SER A 112 8.80 -13.18 0.58
CA SER A 112 7.75 -12.20 0.37
C SER A 112 7.73 -11.93 -1.14
N ILE A 113 6.56 -11.98 -1.75
CA ILE A 113 6.42 -11.81 -3.19
C ILE A 113 6.33 -10.33 -3.53
N ASN A 114 7.08 -9.89 -4.55
CA ASN A 114 7.09 -8.48 -4.96
C ASN A 114 7.04 -8.34 -6.46
#